data_64db623c88371fcaa34790cd57c0d8f0
#
_entry.id   64db623c88371fcaa34790cd57c0d8f0
#
_cell.length_a   1.000
_cell.length_b   1.000
_cell.length_c   1.000
_cell.angle_alpha   90.00
_cell.angle_beta   90.00
_cell.angle_gamma   90.00
#
_symmetry.space_group_name_H-M   'P 1'
#
loop_
_entity.id
_entity.type
_entity.pdbx_description
1 polymer ?
#
loop_
_entity_poly.entity_id
_entity_poly.type
_entity_poly.pdbx_seq_one_letter_code
_entity_poly.pdbx_strand_id
1 'polypeptide(L)'
;MVEEFSIGNLKNVMDEKFHTLKRTFETAAGEGKQIIIFGAGLVGVGCLNIIRKLSSVKIIFCDNDPQKHGMTINGVPVINFDELKKDYSDGYIIIASVANYNEILAQLKENKLHKNVIEIYDNVFLFAGYYNYYDLICENELMFSEVYNFLFDDYSKQTFIERLKYCLTGDPKYLIPLRSNMPRYFDPEII
;
A
#
# COMPACT_ATOMS: atom_id res chain seq x y z
N MET A 1 28.27 6.76 -7.14
CA MET A 1 28.20 5.43 -7.78
C MET A 1 26.72 5.08 -7.84
N VAL A 2 26.19 4.91 -9.05
CA VAL A 2 24.79 4.59 -9.26
C VAL A 2 24.59 3.10 -9.02
N GLU A 3 23.50 2.73 -8.38
CA GLU A 3 23.13 1.34 -8.14
C GLU A 3 22.85 0.64 -9.48
N GLU A 4 23.39 -0.54 -9.69
CA GLU A 4 23.08 -1.35 -10.85
C GLU A 4 21.66 -1.93 -10.75
N PHE A 5 20.97 -2.04 -11.88
CA PHE A 5 19.67 -2.69 -11.93
C PHE A 5 19.81 -4.17 -11.56
N SER A 6 19.06 -4.59 -10.55
CA SER A 6 19.01 -5.98 -10.10
C SER A 6 17.63 -6.28 -9.51
N ILE A 7 16.99 -7.31 -10.01
CA ILE A 7 15.75 -7.84 -9.40
C ILE A 7 15.97 -8.27 -7.96
N GLY A 8 17.13 -8.81 -7.63
CA GLY A 8 17.49 -9.17 -6.25
C GLY A 8 17.42 -7.98 -5.30
N ASN A 9 17.94 -6.82 -5.72
CA ASN A 9 17.87 -5.61 -4.91
C ASN A 9 16.44 -5.10 -4.76
N LEU A 10 15.65 -5.11 -5.84
CA LEU A 10 14.24 -4.74 -5.80
C LEU A 10 13.42 -5.68 -4.90
N LYS A 11 13.71 -6.98 -4.96
CA LYS A 11 13.09 -7.98 -4.08
C LYS A 11 13.39 -7.69 -2.61
N ASN A 12 14.64 -7.43 -2.25
CA ASN A 12 15.02 -7.12 -0.87
C ASN A 12 14.26 -5.90 -0.33
N VAL A 13 14.13 -4.86 -1.13
CA VAL A 13 13.36 -3.65 -0.76
C VAL A 13 11.89 -3.96 -0.49
N MET A 14 11.30 -4.82 -1.30
CA MET A 14 9.92 -5.26 -1.14
C MET A 14 9.76 -6.17 0.08
N ASP A 15 10.66 -7.15 0.25
CA ASP A 15 10.64 -8.09 1.37
C ASP A 15 10.78 -7.35 2.71
N GLU A 16 11.63 -6.32 2.80
CA GLU A 16 11.77 -5.48 3.99
C GLU A 16 10.43 -4.78 4.36
N LYS A 17 9.77 -4.18 3.37
CA LYS A 17 8.48 -3.52 3.56
C LYS A 17 7.40 -4.51 3.99
N PHE A 18 7.27 -5.64 3.30
CA PHE A 18 6.29 -6.67 3.63
C PHE A 18 6.59 -7.39 4.94
N HIS A 19 7.86 -7.53 5.33
CA HIS A 19 8.23 -8.14 6.60
C HIS A 19 7.63 -7.39 7.78
N THR A 20 7.66 -6.06 7.78
CA THR A 20 7.06 -5.24 8.84
C THR A 20 5.54 -5.43 8.89
N LEU A 21 4.86 -5.38 7.75
CA LEU A 21 3.43 -5.62 7.67
C LEU A 21 3.05 -7.04 8.12
N LYS A 22 3.78 -8.04 7.64
CA LYS A 22 3.58 -9.43 8.03
C LYS A 22 3.67 -9.61 9.55
N ARG A 23 4.70 -9.06 10.19
CA ARG A 23 4.83 -9.09 11.65
C ARG A 23 3.64 -8.46 12.36
N THR A 24 3.14 -7.34 11.89
CA THR A 24 1.95 -6.69 12.46
C THR A 24 0.73 -7.60 12.36
N PHE A 25 0.51 -8.25 11.22
CA PHE A 25 -0.63 -9.16 11.03
C PHE A 25 -0.48 -10.45 11.85
N GLU A 26 0.72 -10.99 11.97
CA GLU A 26 1.02 -12.15 12.81
C GLU A 26 0.81 -11.83 14.30
N THR A 27 1.19 -10.62 14.74
CA THR A 27 0.92 -10.14 16.09
C THR A 27 -0.58 -10.06 16.35
N ALA A 28 -1.34 -9.45 15.44
CA ALA A 28 -2.80 -9.40 15.55
C ALA A 28 -3.42 -10.80 15.65
N ALA A 29 -2.98 -11.73 14.82
CA ALA A 29 -3.44 -13.12 14.85
C ALA A 29 -3.10 -13.81 16.17
N GLY A 30 -1.89 -13.62 16.70
CA GLY A 30 -1.43 -14.15 17.98
C GLY A 30 -2.20 -13.59 19.18
N GLU A 31 -2.67 -12.36 19.09
CA GLU A 31 -3.52 -11.72 20.10
C GLU A 31 -5.01 -12.07 19.93
N GLY A 32 -5.37 -12.89 18.94
CA GLY A 32 -6.76 -13.22 18.63
C GLY A 32 -7.57 -12.06 18.05
N LYS A 33 -6.91 -10.99 17.63
CA LYS A 33 -7.53 -9.80 17.06
C LYS A 33 -7.73 -9.93 15.54
N GLN A 34 -8.68 -9.14 15.03
CA GLN A 34 -8.98 -9.08 13.61
C GLN A 34 -8.29 -7.87 12.95
N ILE A 35 -8.09 -7.96 11.64
CA ILE A 35 -7.80 -6.82 10.80
C ILE A 35 -9.11 -6.31 10.21
N ILE A 36 -9.43 -5.06 10.49
CA ILE A 36 -10.58 -4.37 9.92
C ILE A 36 -10.11 -3.53 8.73
N ILE A 37 -10.59 -3.84 7.55
CA ILE A 37 -10.37 -3.01 6.37
C ILE A 37 -11.53 -2.02 6.27
N PHE A 38 -11.27 -0.77 6.62
CA PHE A 38 -12.28 0.29 6.55
C PHE A 38 -12.29 0.88 5.13
N GLY A 39 -13.32 0.54 4.39
CA GLY A 39 -13.52 0.80 2.97
C GLY A 39 -13.61 -0.51 2.18
N ALA A 40 -14.82 -0.94 1.88
CA ALA A 40 -15.13 -2.17 1.12
C ALA A 40 -15.27 -1.87 -0.38
N GLY A 41 -14.32 -1.12 -0.93
CA GLY A 41 -14.19 -0.81 -2.35
C GLY A 41 -12.98 -1.51 -2.97
N LEU A 42 -12.58 -1.04 -4.16
CA LEU A 42 -11.47 -1.65 -4.91
C LEU A 42 -10.15 -1.64 -4.12
N VAL A 43 -9.84 -0.53 -3.42
CA VAL A 43 -8.65 -0.43 -2.56
C VAL A 43 -8.71 -1.47 -1.44
N GLY A 44 -9.87 -1.62 -0.79
CA GLY A 44 -10.07 -2.60 0.26
C GLY A 44 -9.91 -4.04 -0.22
N VAL A 45 -10.37 -4.36 -1.42
CA VAL A 45 -10.14 -5.68 -2.05
C VAL A 45 -8.66 -5.91 -2.32
N GLY A 46 -7.94 -4.88 -2.76
CA GLY A 46 -6.48 -4.92 -2.90
C GLY A 46 -5.80 -5.23 -1.56
N CYS A 47 -6.18 -4.53 -0.49
CA CYS A 47 -5.70 -4.80 0.87
C CYS A 47 -5.95 -6.25 1.30
N LEU A 48 -7.18 -6.74 1.11
CA LEU A 48 -7.55 -8.11 1.42
C LEU A 48 -6.63 -9.13 0.75
N ASN A 49 -6.36 -8.95 -0.55
CA ASN A 49 -5.52 -9.87 -1.31
C ASN A 49 -4.08 -9.93 -0.78
N ILE A 50 -3.52 -8.78 -0.38
CA ILE A 50 -2.18 -8.71 0.19
C ILE A 50 -2.16 -9.35 1.58
N ILE A 51 -3.10 -9.01 2.46
CA ILE A 51 -3.14 -9.56 3.82
C ILE A 51 -3.23 -11.08 3.77
N ARG A 52 -4.04 -11.64 2.88
CA ARG A 52 -4.18 -13.10 2.69
C ARG A 52 -2.90 -13.79 2.22
N LYS A 53 -2.05 -13.08 1.46
CA LYS A 53 -0.73 -13.61 1.05
C LYS A 53 0.28 -13.60 2.21
N LEU A 54 0.13 -12.67 3.14
CA LEU A 54 1.09 -12.44 4.22
C LEU A 54 0.74 -13.17 5.51
N SER A 55 -0.55 -13.39 5.79
CA SER A 55 -1.02 -13.94 7.07
C SER A 55 -2.38 -14.62 6.94
N SER A 56 -2.65 -15.53 7.87
CA SER A 56 -3.97 -16.17 8.07
C SER A 56 -4.86 -15.43 9.08
N VAL A 57 -4.53 -14.18 9.41
CA VAL A 57 -5.31 -13.37 10.35
C VAL A 57 -6.76 -13.21 9.86
N LYS A 58 -7.69 -13.19 10.81
CA LYS A 58 -9.10 -12.97 10.50
C LYS A 58 -9.32 -11.54 10.03
N ILE A 59 -10.06 -11.38 8.93
CA ILE A 59 -10.29 -10.09 8.27
C ILE A 59 -11.80 -9.81 8.25
N ILE A 60 -12.15 -8.53 8.41
CA ILE A 60 -13.51 -8.01 8.33
C ILE A 60 -13.46 -6.71 7.55
N PHE A 61 -14.42 -6.47 6.69
CA PHE A 61 -14.64 -5.14 6.10
C PHE A 61 -15.53 -4.29 6.99
N CYS A 62 -15.23 -3.00 7.09
CA CYS A 62 -16.15 -1.97 7.58
C CYS A 62 -16.38 -0.94 6.47
N ASP A 63 -17.61 -0.49 6.27
CA ASP A 63 -17.90 0.55 5.29
C ASP A 63 -19.02 1.46 5.81
N ASN A 64 -18.96 2.75 5.46
CA ASN A 64 -20.00 3.72 5.83
C ASN A 64 -21.21 3.68 4.86
N ASP A 65 -21.08 3.01 3.71
CA ASP A 65 -22.15 2.86 2.74
C ASP A 65 -23.17 1.81 3.21
N PRO A 66 -24.40 2.21 3.55
CA PRO A 66 -25.42 1.28 4.04
C PRO A 66 -25.77 0.16 3.05
N GLN A 67 -25.56 0.39 1.74
CA GLN A 67 -25.86 -0.61 0.71
C GLN A 67 -24.92 -1.81 0.78
N LYS A 68 -23.76 -1.67 1.41
CA LYS A 68 -22.78 -2.74 1.56
C LYS A 68 -22.93 -3.53 2.86
N HIS A 69 -23.67 -3.02 3.83
CA HIS A 69 -23.82 -3.66 5.13
C HIS A 69 -24.46 -5.04 5.01
N GLY A 70 -23.89 -6.02 5.69
CA GLY A 70 -24.33 -7.42 5.65
C GLY A 70 -23.94 -8.18 4.36
N MET A 71 -23.30 -7.51 3.39
CA MET A 71 -22.77 -8.18 2.22
C MET A 71 -21.51 -8.97 2.55
N THR A 72 -21.13 -9.83 1.63
CA THR A 72 -19.85 -10.58 1.68
C THR A 72 -19.06 -10.27 0.41
N ILE A 73 -17.82 -9.80 0.58
CA ILE A 73 -16.89 -9.51 -0.52
C ILE A 73 -15.72 -10.48 -0.45
N ASN A 74 -15.55 -11.29 -1.48
CA ASN A 74 -14.53 -12.35 -1.54
C ASN A 74 -14.50 -13.24 -0.28
N GLY A 75 -15.68 -13.58 0.26
CA GLY A 75 -15.83 -14.42 1.46
C GLY A 75 -15.59 -13.70 2.78
N VAL A 76 -15.47 -12.37 2.79
CA VAL A 76 -15.29 -11.54 4.00
C VAL A 76 -16.54 -10.68 4.24
N PRO A 77 -17.13 -10.70 5.45
CA PRO A 77 -18.32 -9.91 5.78
C PRO A 77 -18.01 -8.42 5.80
N VAL A 78 -18.98 -7.62 5.43
CA VAL A 78 -18.97 -6.14 5.54
C VAL A 78 -19.89 -5.72 6.68
N ILE A 79 -19.32 -5.10 7.70
CA ILE A 79 -20.04 -4.56 8.86
C ILE A 79 -20.21 -3.04 8.76
N ASN A 80 -21.14 -2.49 9.51
CA ASN A 80 -21.27 -1.06 9.71
C ASN A 80 -20.35 -0.54 10.83
N PHE A 81 -20.31 0.78 10.99
CA PHE A 81 -19.44 1.41 12.00
C PHE A 81 -19.91 1.16 13.45
N ASP A 82 -21.21 0.98 13.69
CA ASP A 82 -21.71 0.68 15.04
C ASP A 82 -21.33 -0.74 15.47
N GLU A 83 -21.37 -1.70 14.56
CA GLU A 83 -20.87 -3.06 14.79
C GLU A 83 -19.36 -3.04 15.05
N LEU A 84 -18.58 -2.24 14.30
CA LEU A 84 -17.15 -2.06 14.55
C LEU A 84 -16.90 -1.60 16.00
N LYS A 85 -17.61 -0.56 16.47
CA LYS A 85 -17.46 -0.03 17.82
C LYS A 85 -17.84 -1.04 18.89
N LYS A 86 -18.89 -1.80 18.65
CA LYS A 86 -19.46 -2.72 19.63
C LYS A 86 -18.64 -4.02 19.76
N ASP A 87 -18.35 -4.62 18.63
CA ASP A 87 -17.91 -6.02 18.59
C ASP A 87 -16.43 -6.19 18.18
N TYR A 88 -15.79 -5.12 17.62
CA TYR A 88 -14.44 -5.19 17.05
C TYR A 88 -13.55 -3.99 17.43
N SER A 89 -13.86 -3.32 18.53
CA SER A 89 -13.18 -2.10 18.96
C SER A 89 -11.70 -2.28 19.33
N ASP A 90 -11.24 -3.49 19.56
CA ASP A 90 -9.85 -3.86 19.85
C ASP A 90 -9.07 -4.36 18.62
N GLY A 91 -9.74 -4.48 17.47
CA GLY A 91 -9.13 -4.90 16.22
C GLY A 91 -8.20 -3.84 15.62
N TYR A 92 -7.29 -4.26 14.77
CA TYR A 92 -6.41 -3.37 14.04
C TYR A 92 -7.11 -2.86 12.76
N ILE A 93 -7.05 -1.56 12.50
CA ILE A 93 -7.81 -0.90 11.44
C ILE A 93 -6.88 -0.43 10.33
N ILE A 94 -7.22 -0.77 9.10
CA ILE A 94 -6.59 -0.27 7.87
C ILE A 94 -7.61 0.62 7.17
N ILE A 95 -7.29 1.90 6.96
CA ILE A 95 -8.15 2.80 6.18
C ILE A 95 -7.86 2.59 4.69
N ALA A 96 -8.80 1.93 4.00
CA ALA A 96 -8.68 1.55 2.60
C ALA A 96 -9.52 2.48 1.70
N SER A 97 -9.42 3.78 1.91
CA SER A 97 -10.09 4.81 1.11
C SER A 97 -9.18 6.02 0.96
N VAL A 98 -8.79 6.33 -0.27
CA VAL A 98 -7.96 7.52 -0.55
C VAL A 98 -8.80 8.78 -0.44
N ALA A 99 -9.97 8.80 -1.08
CA ALA A 99 -10.83 9.98 -1.13
C ALA A 99 -11.37 10.38 0.26
N ASN A 100 -11.71 9.40 1.10
CA ASN A 100 -12.37 9.64 2.39
C ASN A 100 -11.44 9.37 3.59
N TYR A 101 -10.11 9.30 3.36
CA TYR A 101 -9.15 8.95 4.41
C TYR A 101 -9.28 9.85 5.65
N ASN A 102 -9.29 11.16 5.44
CA ASN A 102 -9.36 12.14 6.52
C ASN A 102 -10.69 12.09 7.29
N GLU A 103 -11.80 11.85 6.60
CA GLU A 103 -13.13 11.74 7.20
C GLU A 103 -13.23 10.49 8.07
N ILE A 104 -12.76 9.35 7.55
CA ILE A 104 -12.72 8.09 8.30
C ILE A 104 -11.79 8.22 9.52
N LEU A 105 -10.62 8.83 9.35
CA LEU A 105 -9.68 9.04 10.46
C LEU A 105 -10.30 9.95 11.54
N ALA A 106 -11.01 11.01 11.15
CA ALA A 106 -11.73 11.87 12.09
C ALA A 106 -12.81 11.09 12.85
N GLN A 107 -13.62 10.29 12.15
CA GLN A 107 -14.64 9.41 12.74
C GLN A 107 -14.02 8.44 13.76
N LEU A 108 -12.89 7.83 13.43
CA LEU A 108 -12.16 6.93 14.33
C LEU A 108 -11.60 7.67 15.55
N LYS A 109 -11.11 8.93 15.38
CA LYS A 109 -10.61 9.76 16.49
C LYS A 109 -11.72 10.13 17.47
N GLU A 110 -12.86 10.57 16.98
CA GLU A 110 -14.03 10.92 17.80
C GLU A 110 -14.49 9.73 18.63
N ASN A 111 -14.37 8.51 18.11
CA ASN A 111 -14.78 7.28 18.78
C ASN A 111 -13.61 6.56 19.50
N LYS A 112 -12.44 7.18 19.64
CA LYS A 112 -11.22 6.68 20.32
C LYS A 112 -10.65 5.38 19.73
N LEU A 113 -10.97 5.06 18.49
CA LEU A 113 -10.50 3.87 17.76
C LEU A 113 -9.22 4.14 16.95
N HIS A 114 -8.79 5.40 16.83
CA HIS A 114 -7.63 5.80 16.02
C HIS A 114 -6.31 5.18 16.48
N LYS A 115 -6.19 4.74 17.75
CA LYS A 115 -4.98 4.09 18.27
C LYS A 115 -4.74 2.72 17.64
N ASN A 116 -5.78 2.12 17.08
CA ASN A 116 -5.74 0.81 16.46
C ASN A 116 -5.47 0.92 14.94
N VAL A 117 -5.33 2.15 14.42
CA VAL A 117 -5.05 2.34 12.99
C VAL A 117 -3.61 1.93 12.72
N ILE A 118 -3.46 0.97 11.83
CA ILE A 118 -2.16 0.64 11.24
C ILE A 118 -1.88 1.73 10.21
N GLU A 119 -0.90 2.57 10.50
CA GLU A 119 -0.40 3.53 9.53
C GLU A 119 0.33 2.77 8.41
N ILE A 120 -0.42 2.42 7.41
CA ILE A 120 0.14 1.95 6.17
C ILE A 120 0.38 3.20 5.35
N TYR A 121 1.59 3.73 5.46
CA TYR A 121 2.01 4.77 4.56
C TYR A 121 1.91 4.21 3.16
N ASP A 122 1.01 4.82 2.42
CA ASP A 122 0.94 4.84 1.00
C ASP A 122 0.40 3.62 0.27
N ASN A 123 -0.04 3.93 -0.81
CA ASN A 123 -0.25 3.30 -2.12
C ASN A 123 0.26 1.85 -2.33
N VAL A 124 1.01 1.23 -1.38
CA VAL A 124 1.41 -0.18 -1.47
C VAL A 124 0.20 -1.06 -1.74
N PHE A 125 -0.91 -0.83 -1.04
CA PHE A 125 -2.13 -1.56 -1.30
C PHE A 125 -2.82 -1.13 -2.58
N LEU A 126 -2.69 0.13 -2.99
CA LEU A 126 -3.17 0.60 -4.29
C LEU A 126 -2.37 -0.03 -5.43
N PHE A 127 -1.05 0.02 -5.34
CA PHE A 127 -0.18 -0.45 -6.42
C PHE A 127 -0.01 -1.96 -6.44
N ALA A 128 0.18 -2.62 -5.29
CA ALA A 128 0.32 -4.06 -5.24
C ALA A 128 -1.00 -4.83 -5.43
N GLY A 129 -2.15 -4.17 -5.23
CA GLY A 129 -3.45 -4.76 -5.49
C GLY A 129 -3.96 -4.56 -6.92
N TYR A 130 -3.60 -3.45 -7.57
CA TYR A 130 -4.02 -3.11 -8.93
C TYR A 130 -3.04 -3.57 -10.00
N TYR A 131 -1.75 -3.39 -9.70
CA TYR A 131 -0.68 -3.74 -10.61
C TYR A 131 0.28 -4.59 -9.79
N ASN A 132 0.34 -5.86 -10.07
CA ASN A 132 1.36 -6.71 -9.49
C ASN A 132 2.72 -6.33 -10.11
N TYR A 133 3.21 -5.12 -9.76
CA TYR A 133 4.45 -4.57 -10.30
C TYR A 133 5.63 -5.50 -10.07
N TYR A 134 5.63 -6.25 -8.97
CA TYR A 134 6.71 -7.18 -8.70
C TYR A 134 6.72 -8.33 -9.71
N ASP A 135 5.58 -8.99 -9.90
CA ASP A 135 5.47 -10.08 -10.88
C ASP A 135 5.73 -9.53 -12.29
N LEU A 136 5.19 -8.34 -12.62
CA LEU A 136 5.46 -7.68 -13.91
C LEU A 136 6.95 -7.45 -14.15
N ILE A 137 7.68 -6.96 -13.15
CA ILE A 137 9.12 -6.71 -13.26
C ILE A 137 9.88 -8.03 -13.37
N CYS A 138 9.53 -9.05 -12.58
CA CYS A 138 10.16 -10.37 -12.62
C CYS A 138 9.94 -11.08 -13.95
N GLU A 139 8.72 -11.05 -14.47
CA GLU A 139 8.37 -11.67 -15.75
C GLU A 139 9.04 -10.98 -16.95
N ASN A 140 9.42 -9.71 -16.80
CA ASN A 140 10.01 -8.90 -17.85
C ASN A 140 11.43 -8.39 -17.49
N GLU A 141 12.16 -9.11 -16.65
CA GLU A 141 13.51 -8.71 -16.16
C GLU A 141 14.44 -8.26 -17.28
N LEU A 142 14.50 -9.03 -18.36
CA LEU A 142 15.37 -8.71 -19.51
C LEU A 142 14.99 -7.34 -20.11
N MET A 143 13.72 -7.06 -20.30
CA MET A 143 13.25 -5.77 -20.83
C MET A 143 13.60 -4.61 -19.89
N PHE A 144 13.40 -4.77 -18.58
CA PHE A 144 13.79 -3.74 -17.60
C PHE A 144 15.30 -3.52 -17.56
N SER A 145 16.09 -4.60 -17.69
CA SER A 145 17.54 -4.54 -17.77
C SER A 145 18.00 -3.83 -19.06
N GLU A 146 17.41 -4.14 -20.21
CA GLU A 146 17.70 -3.46 -21.47
C GLU A 146 17.39 -1.97 -21.40
N VAL A 147 16.21 -1.59 -20.86
CA VAL A 147 15.84 -0.17 -20.65
C VAL A 147 16.87 0.52 -19.76
N TYR A 148 17.25 -0.09 -18.62
CA TYR A 148 18.27 0.48 -17.74
C TYR A 148 19.62 0.69 -18.44
N ASN A 149 20.06 -0.29 -19.21
CA ASN A 149 21.34 -0.21 -19.95
C ASN A 149 21.30 0.80 -21.10
N PHE A 150 20.11 1.08 -21.64
CA PHE A 150 19.90 2.09 -22.67
C PHE A 150 19.96 3.52 -22.12
N LEU A 151 19.76 3.73 -20.84
CA LEU A 151 19.85 5.03 -20.19
C LEU A 151 21.30 5.51 -20.18
N PHE A 152 21.52 6.71 -20.68
CA PHE A 152 22.87 7.23 -20.94
C PHE A 152 23.56 7.76 -19.68
N ASP A 153 22.84 8.46 -18.83
CA ASP A 153 23.40 9.19 -17.70
C ASP A 153 23.01 8.59 -16.34
N ASP A 154 23.83 8.87 -15.34
CA ASP A 154 23.66 8.41 -13.98
C ASP A 154 22.36 8.86 -13.33
N TYR A 155 21.90 10.07 -13.64
CA TYR A 155 20.65 10.59 -13.08
C TYR A 155 19.43 9.84 -13.63
N SER A 156 19.39 9.56 -14.93
CA SER A 156 18.33 8.75 -15.56
C SER A 156 18.31 7.33 -15.00
N LYS A 157 19.47 6.71 -14.82
CA LYS A 157 19.60 5.39 -14.20
C LYS A 157 19.11 5.37 -12.75
N GLN A 158 19.54 6.35 -11.96
CA GLN A 158 19.04 6.50 -10.59
C GLN A 158 17.53 6.73 -10.56
N THR A 159 17.01 7.60 -11.43
CA THR A 159 15.58 7.86 -11.53
C THR A 159 14.81 6.58 -11.83
N PHE A 160 15.29 5.76 -12.74
CA PHE A 160 14.67 4.49 -13.09
C PHE A 160 14.58 3.54 -11.88
N ILE A 161 15.69 3.32 -11.18
CA ILE A 161 15.74 2.45 -10.00
C ILE A 161 14.82 2.96 -8.87
N GLU A 162 14.92 4.25 -8.53
CA GLU A 162 14.14 4.82 -7.45
C GLU A 162 12.63 4.83 -7.75
N ARG A 163 12.25 5.03 -9.01
CA ARG A 163 10.85 4.91 -9.45
C ARG A 163 10.34 3.47 -9.33
N LEU A 164 11.12 2.48 -9.68
CA LEU A 164 10.76 1.07 -9.49
C LEU A 164 10.60 0.73 -8.00
N LYS A 165 11.53 1.16 -7.14
CA LYS A 165 11.42 1.00 -5.68
C LYS A 165 10.14 1.66 -5.15
N TYR A 166 9.81 2.88 -5.61
CA TYR A 166 8.57 3.54 -5.27
C TYR A 166 7.33 2.74 -5.74
N CYS A 167 7.32 2.25 -6.97
CA CYS A 167 6.20 1.44 -7.47
C CYS A 167 6.00 0.15 -6.66
N LEU A 168 7.08 -0.44 -6.14
CA LEU A 168 7.02 -1.66 -5.33
C LEU A 168 6.59 -1.40 -3.89
N THR A 169 6.98 -0.26 -3.31
CA THR A 169 6.81 -0.01 -1.87
C THR A 169 5.80 1.07 -1.53
N GLY A 170 5.48 1.96 -2.49
CA GLY A 170 4.72 3.18 -2.25
C GLY A 170 5.44 4.21 -1.37
N ASP A 171 6.67 3.97 -0.95
CA ASP A 171 7.39 4.79 0.01
C ASP A 171 7.97 6.06 -0.65
N PRO A 172 7.47 7.27 -0.29
CA PRO A 172 7.92 8.54 -0.88
C PRO A 172 9.41 8.81 -0.71
N LYS A 173 10.09 8.14 0.22
CA LYS A 173 11.54 8.33 0.43
C LYS A 173 12.33 8.10 -0.85
N TYR A 174 11.87 7.19 -1.71
CA TYR A 174 12.51 6.90 -2.99
C TYR A 174 12.34 8.01 -4.04
N LEU A 175 11.35 8.89 -3.87
CA LEU A 175 11.14 10.03 -4.75
C LEU A 175 11.89 11.29 -4.29
N ILE A 176 12.33 11.35 -3.03
CA ILE A 176 13.02 12.51 -2.47
C ILE A 176 14.32 12.84 -3.23
N PRO A 177 15.19 11.85 -3.55
CA PRO A 177 16.42 12.11 -4.30
C PRO A 177 16.18 12.62 -5.72
N LEU A 178 14.98 12.39 -6.25
CA LEU A 178 14.59 12.76 -7.63
C LEU A 178 13.96 14.15 -7.72
N ARG A 179 13.84 14.86 -6.60
CA ARG A 179 13.32 16.23 -6.61
C ARG A 179 14.32 17.14 -7.31
N SER A 180 13.93 17.64 -8.47
CA SER A 180 14.68 18.72 -9.12
C SER A 180 14.21 20.06 -8.61
N ASN A 181 15.13 21.01 -8.48
CA ASN A 181 14.79 22.42 -8.21
C ASN A 181 14.27 23.15 -9.45
N MET A 182 14.20 22.47 -10.60
CA MET A 182 13.66 23.05 -11.82
C MET A 182 12.14 23.12 -11.79
N PRO A 183 11.54 24.22 -12.27
CA PRO A 183 10.09 24.31 -12.46
C PRO A 183 9.63 23.16 -13.35
N ARG A 184 8.66 22.39 -12.89
CA ARG A 184 8.11 21.30 -13.69
C ARG A 184 7.30 21.91 -14.85
N TYR A 185 7.63 21.53 -16.08
CA TYR A 185 6.87 21.71 -17.31
C TYR A 185 6.98 23.00 -18.10
N PHE A 186 7.46 24.11 -17.55
CA PHE A 186 7.65 25.31 -18.37
C PHE A 186 8.97 25.96 -17.98
N ASP A 187 9.98 25.76 -18.80
CA ASP A 187 11.12 26.64 -18.79
C ASP A 187 10.66 27.95 -19.43
N PRO A 188 10.66 29.08 -18.70
CA PRO A 188 10.23 30.37 -19.25
C PRO A 188 11.11 30.84 -20.43
N GLU A 189 12.27 30.19 -20.67
CA GLU A 189 13.13 30.49 -21.81
C GLU A 189 12.75 29.70 -23.09
N ILE A 190 11.78 28.75 -22.98
CA ILE A 190 11.33 27.93 -24.15
C ILE A 190 9.96 28.39 -24.67
N ILE A 191 9.30 29.37 -24.04
CA ILE A 191 8.10 30.05 -24.49
C ILE A 191 8.51 31.46 -25.00
#